data_e7bd3838e50d232742bf07df61cca230
#
_entry.id   e7bd3838e50d232742bf07df61cca230
#
_cell.length_a   1.000
_cell.length_b   1.000
_cell.length_c   1.000
_cell.angle_alpha   90.00
_cell.angle_beta   90.00
_cell.angle_gamma   90.00
#
_symmetry.space_group_name_H-M   'P 1'
#
loop_
_entity.id
_entity.type
_entity.pdbx_description
1 polymer ?
#
loop_
_entity_poly.entity_id
_entity_poly.type
_entity_poly.pdbx_seq_one_letter_code
_entity_poly.pdbx_strand_id
1 'polypeptide(L)'
;MQYKNTQIDVTNQHALLPPKSRKTLSIDGQLVHVCDSHMLQHQTYLAAPLNDEQGLSLIEVLVGPAGILGVGCHIYADGQLIGGATTKKLNAHSLHEWKEIKQRGISRFLLVRGLLLAGLPFGIAMTVFQAVGFMPGWSSLLSSFMFHTTFFGLSMGYYVWWSLENAFAGQV
;
A
#
# COMPACT_ATOMS: atom_id res chain seq x y z
N MET A 1 13.68 4.53 17.42
CA MET A 1 14.80 3.84 16.75
C MET A 1 15.97 4.81 16.69
N GLN A 2 17.21 4.34 16.80
CA GLN A 2 18.40 5.21 16.71
C GLN A 2 19.15 4.90 15.39
N TYR A 3 19.41 5.93 14.60
CA TYR A 3 20.20 5.86 13.36
C TYR A 3 21.28 6.93 13.43
N LYS A 4 22.56 6.50 13.30
CA LYS A 4 23.70 7.32 13.65
C LYS A 4 23.49 7.89 15.08
N ASN A 5 23.54 9.17 15.31
CA ASN A 5 23.27 9.78 16.64
C ASN A 5 21.86 10.37 16.76
N THR A 6 20.96 10.07 15.84
CA THR A 6 19.64 10.66 15.71
C THR A 6 18.56 9.66 16.14
N GLN A 7 17.62 10.10 16.97
CA GLN A 7 16.46 9.29 17.36
C GLN A 7 15.32 9.49 16.35
N ILE A 8 14.87 8.41 15.74
CA ILE A 8 13.74 8.41 14.80
C ILE A 8 12.57 7.70 15.46
N ASP A 9 11.46 8.42 15.65
CA ASP A 9 10.23 7.89 16.22
C ASP A 9 9.08 8.00 15.22
N VAL A 10 8.40 6.87 15.01
CA VAL A 10 7.20 6.79 14.16
C VAL A 10 6.03 6.35 15.02
N THR A 11 5.00 7.20 15.09
CA THR A 11 3.77 6.85 15.80
C THR A 11 2.60 6.68 14.85
N ASN A 12 1.69 5.79 15.20
CA ASN A 12 0.47 5.55 14.44
C ASN A 12 -0.71 5.55 15.41
N GLN A 13 -1.56 6.56 15.29
CA GLN A 13 -2.74 6.73 16.11
C GLN A 13 -3.99 6.49 15.27
N HIS A 14 -4.90 5.68 15.76
CA HIS A 14 -6.16 5.35 15.09
C HIS A 14 -7.33 5.97 15.86
N ALA A 15 -8.21 6.66 15.13
CA ALA A 15 -9.53 7.05 15.62
C ALA A 15 -10.59 6.22 14.91
N LEU A 16 -11.54 5.67 15.68
CA LEU A 16 -12.61 4.84 15.12
C LEU A 16 -13.76 5.68 14.53
N LEU A 17 -13.98 6.88 15.07
CA LEU A 17 -15.06 7.77 14.65
C LEU A 17 -14.57 9.23 14.61
N PRO A 18 -14.40 9.84 13.41
CA PRO A 18 -14.44 9.20 12.09
C PRO A 18 -13.23 8.29 11.86
N PRO A 19 -13.30 7.30 10.95
CA PRO A 19 -12.21 6.35 10.71
C PRO A 19 -10.99 7.04 10.09
N LYS A 20 -10.12 7.57 10.94
CA LYS A 20 -8.91 8.28 10.56
C LYS A 20 -7.70 7.65 11.22
N SER A 21 -6.57 7.67 10.53
CA SER A 21 -5.29 7.26 11.03
C SER A 21 -4.32 8.43 10.91
N ARG A 22 -3.76 8.86 12.02
CA ARG A 22 -2.72 9.88 12.06
C ARG A 22 -1.38 9.20 12.27
N LYS A 23 -0.47 9.43 11.33
CA LYS A 23 0.90 8.93 11.39
C LYS A 23 1.84 10.11 11.52
N THR A 24 2.77 10.03 12.45
CA THR A 24 3.73 11.10 12.69
C THR A 24 5.14 10.55 12.62
N LEU A 25 6.03 11.34 12.03
CA LEU A 25 7.47 11.12 12.03
C LEU A 25 8.10 12.23 12.87
N SER A 26 8.83 11.82 13.92
CA SER A 26 9.60 12.73 14.74
C SER A 26 11.08 12.36 14.68
N ILE A 27 11.93 13.37 14.62
CA ILE A 27 13.38 13.25 14.60
C ILE A 27 13.91 14.04 15.80
N ASP A 28 14.65 13.38 16.69
CA ASP A 28 15.16 13.93 17.96
C ASP A 28 14.07 14.62 18.80
N GLY A 29 12.88 14.00 18.83
CA GLY A 29 11.72 14.53 19.54
C GLY A 29 10.99 15.68 18.83
N GLN A 30 11.51 16.20 17.73
CA GLN A 30 10.85 17.22 16.93
C GLN A 30 9.95 16.58 15.90
N LEU A 31 8.70 17.03 15.84
CA LEU A 31 7.72 16.57 14.85
C LEU A 31 8.08 17.14 13.47
N VAL A 32 8.45 16.26 12.54
CA VAL A 32 8.92 16.65 11.20
C VAL A 32 7.84 16.46 10.15
N HIS A 33 7.07 15.37 10.26
CA HIS A 33 6.02 15.06 9.28
C HIS A 33 4.78 14.50 9.95
N VAL A 34 3.61 14.97 9.51
CA VAL A 34 2.29 14.45 9.92
C VAL A 34 1.52 14.07 8.67
N CYS A 35 0.99 12.87 8.65
CA CYS A 35 0.09 12.40 7.61
C CYS A 35 -1.22 11.91 8.22
N ASP A 36 -2.29 12.60 7.93
CA ASP A 36 -3.64 12.13 8.22
C ASP A 36 -4.14 11.31 7.02
N SER A 37 -4.39 10.04 7.24
CA SER A 37 -4.82 9.11 6.20
C SER A 37 -6.16 8.48 6.56
N HIS A 38 -6.94 8.13 5.55
CA HIS A 38 -8.15 7.33 5.75
C HIS A 38 -7.74 5.93 6.22
N MET A 39 -8.54 5.33 7.11
CA MET A 39 -8.24 3.99 7.67
C MET A 39 -8.12 2.91 6.59
N LEU A 40 -8.76 3.11 5.43
CA LEU A 40 -8.72 2.23 4.27
C LEU A 40 -7.53 2.51 3.31
N GLN A 41 -6.65 3.46 3.62
CA GLN A 41 -5.51 3.75 2.76
C GLN A 41 -4.52 2.58 2.79
N HIS A 42 -4.19 2.05 1.61
CA HIS A 42 -3.36 0.85 1.47
C HIS A 42 -1.95 1.04 2.05
N GLN A 43 -1.35 2.22 1.88
CA GLN A 43 -0.05 2.56 2.47
C GLN A 43 0.05 4.05 2.75
N THR A 44 1.00 4.42 3.61
CA THR A 44 1.35 5.80 3.88
C THR A 44 2.86 5.96 3.74
N TYR A 45 3.27 7.02 3.09
CA TYR A 45 4.65 7.41 2.90
C TYR A 45 4.91 8.72 3.65
N LEU A 46 5.96 8.73 4.46
CA LEU A 46 6.45 9.90 5.16
C LEU A 46 7.91 10.08 4.77
N ALA A 47 8.32 11.30 4.45
CA ALA A 47 9.72 11.58 4.16
C ALA A 47 10.16 12.85 4.84
N ALA A 48 11.40 12.87 5.32
CA ALA A 48 12.00 14.04 5.92
C ALA A 48 13.51 14.08 5.61
N PRO A 49 14.05 15.25 5.29
CA PRO A 49 15.48 15.42 5.21
C PRO A 49 16.10 15.38 6.61
N LEU A 50 17.16 14.63 6.77
CA LEU A 50 18.02 14.62 7.95
C LEU A 50 19.33 15.31 7.59
N ASN A 51 19.63 16.41 8.26
CA ASN A 51 20.91 17.11 8.12
C ASN A 51 21.86 16.60 9.22
N ASP A 52 22.86 15.85 8.82
CA ASP A 52 23.84 15.27 9.73
C ASP A 52 25.25 15.79 9.37
N GLU A 53 26.23 15.56 10.23
CA GLU A 53 27.62 15.97 10.04
C GLU A 53 28.25 15.42 8.73
N GLN A 54 27.66 14.38 8.14
CA GLN A 54 28.10 13.74 6.90
C GLN A 54 27.36 14.24 5.65
N GLY A 55 26.36 15.12 5.81
CA GLY A 55 25.58 15.71 4.73
C GLY A 55 24.09 15.54 4.91
N LEU A 56 23.36 15.76 3.82
CA LEU A 56 21.89 15.64 3.77
C LEU A 56 21.50 14.21 3.44
N SER A 57 20.88 13.51 4.37
CA SER A 57 20.29 12.17 4.14
C SER A 57 18.76 12.28 4.07
N LEU A 58 18.12 11.48 3.22
CA LEU A 58 16.66 11.39 3.14
C LEU A 58 16.17 10.20 3.98
N ILE A 59 15.41 10.51 5.04
CA ILE A 59 14.71 9.49 5.81
C ILE A 59 13.33 9.26 5.21
N GLU A 60 13.05 8.05 4.81
CA GLU A 60 11.78 7.62 4.22
C GLU A 60 11.14 6.57 5.12
N VAL A 61 9.86 6.75 5.44
CA VAL A 61 9.09 5.82 6.27
C VAL A 61 7.91 5.31 5.48
N LEU A 62 7.85 4.02 5.29
CA LEU A 62 6.77 3.30 4.64
C LEU A 62 5.95 2.56 5.69
N VAL A 63 4.68 2.91 5.82
CA VAL A 63 3.71 2.21 6.68
C VAL A 63 2.66 1.58 5.78
N GLY A 64 2.48 0.27 5.88
CA GLY A 64 1.55 -0.45 5.02
C GLY A 64 1.18 -1.84 5.55
N PRO A 65 0.33 -2.57 4.83
CA PRO A 65 -0.07 -3.91 5.23
C PRO A 65 1.13 -4.87 5.24
N ALA A 66 1.21 -5.67 6.29
CA ALA A 66 2.23 -6.68 6.48
C ALA A 66 1.58 -8.04 6.81
N GLY A 67 1.66 -8.99 5.88
CA GLY A 67 0.93 -10.24 5.97
C GLY A 67 -0.58 -10.06 5.79
N ILE A 68 -1.39 -10.96 6.37
CA ILE A 68 -2.84 -11.02 6.13
C ILE A 68 -3.60 -9.94 6.93
N LEU A 69 -3.23 -9.70 8.18
CA LEU A 69 -3.97 -8.80 9.09
C LEU A 69 -3.06 -7.80 9.83
N GLY A 70 -1.80 -7.71 9.45
CA GLY A 70 -0.84 -6.84 10.13
C GLY A 70 -0.60 -5.53 9.42
N VAL A 71 -0.13 -4.54 10.17
CA VAL A 71 0.46 -3.31 9.65
C VAL A 71 1.94 -3.34 10.01
N GLY A 72 2.79 -3.02 9.06
CA GLY A 72 4.23 -2.92 9.25
C GLY A 72 4.73 -1.51 8.93
N CYS A 73 5.92 -1.23 9.41
CA CYS A 73 6.63 0.01 9.15
C CYS A 73 8.06 -0.34 8.74
N HIS A 74 8.52 0.21 7.62
CA HIS A 74 9.91 0.15 7.21
C HIS A 74 10.48 1.56 7.16
N ILE A 75 11.70 1.70 7.65
CA ILE A 75 12.41 2.98 7.69
C ILE A 75 13.66 2.85 6.82
N TYR A 76 13.80 3.74 5.86
CA TYR A 76 14.93 3.79 4.94
C TYR A 76 15.71 5.08 5.16
N ALA A 77 17.01 5.01 4.97
CA ALA A 77 17.88 6.18 4.84
C ALA A 77 18.59 6.06 3.49
N ASP A 78 18.44 7.06 2.64
CA ASP A 78 19.02 7.10 1.28
C ASP A 78 18.73 5.80 0.48
N GLY A 79 17.52 5.26 0.62
CA GLY A 79 17.07 4.03 -0.02
C GLY A 79 17.53 2.73 0.63
N GLN A 80 18.34 2.77 1.70
CA GLN A 80 18.75 1.59 2.46
C GLN A 80 17.82 1.36 3.66
N LEU A 81 17.35 0.12 3.83
CA LEU A 81 16.52 -0.25 4.98
C LEU A 81 17.35 -0.22 6.26
N ILE A 82 17.02 0.70 7.17
CA ILE A 82 17.75 0.90 8.42
C ILE A 82 16.96 0.40 9.64
N GLY A 83 15.63 0.21 9.52
CA GLY A 83 14.85 -0.25 10.66
C GLY A 83 13.37 -0.46 10.37
N GLY A 84 12.60 -0.67 11.45
CA GLY A 84 11.18 -0.98 11.41
C GLY A 84 10.90 -2.46 11.61
N ALA A 85 9.75 -2.97 11.16
CA ALA A 85 9.34 -4.38 11.25
C ALA A 85 10.03 -5.22 10.15
N THR A 86 11.36 -5.34 10.21
CA THR A 86 12.20 -5.98 9.18
C THR A 86 11.90 -7.46 8.96
N THR A 87 11.29 -8.14 9.93
CA THR A 87 10.93 -9.57 9.85
C THR A 87 9.68 -9.84 9.01
N LYS A 88 8.88 -8.81 8.73
CA LYS A 88 7.64 -8.96 7.95
C LYS A 88 7.79 -8.25 6.61
N LYS A 89 7.59 -9.00 5.52
CA LYS A 89 7.54 -8.41 4.18
C LYS A 89 6.36 -7.44 4.11
N LEU A 90 6.64 -6.17 3.88
CA LEU A 90 5.62 -5.17 3.62
C LEU A 90 5.05 -5.35 2.20
N ASN A 91 3.73 -5.37 2.08
CA ASN A 91 3.05 -5.30 0.80
C ASN A 91 2.84 -3.82 0.40
N ALA A 92 3.93 -3.05 0.48
CA ALA A 92 3.95 -1.63 0.17
C ALA A 92 4.98 -1.36 -0.93
N HIS A 93 4.72 -0.34 -1.74
CA HIS A 93 5.62 0.09 -2.80
C HIS A 93 6.47 1.26 -2.31
N SER A 94 7.76 1.24 -2.64
CA SER A 94 8.64 2.40 -2.49
C SER A 94 8.27 3.50 -3.50
N LEU A 95 8.71 4.72 -3.26
CA LEU A 95 8.50 5.84 -4.19
C LEU A 95 9.12 5.53 -5.57
N HIS A 96 10.29 4.88 -5.60
CA HIS A 96 10.95 4.49 -6.84
C HIS A 96 10.12 3.49 -7.64
N GLU A 97 9.65 2.41 -6.99
CA GLU A 97 8.78 1.42 -7.63
C GLU A 97 7.47 2.04 -8.12
N TRP A 98 6.89 2.98 -7.35
CA TRP A 98 5.69 3.69 -7.77
C TRP A 98 5.91 4.53 -9.02
N LYS A 99 7.04 5.26 -9.11
CA LYS A 99 7.40 6.03 -10.32
C LYS A 99 7.51 5.12 -11.55
N GLU A 100 8.14 3.96 -11.44
CA GLU A 100 8.21 2.99 -12.53
C GLU A 100 6.82 2.45 -12.92
N ILE A 101 5.98 2.12 -11.93
CA ILE A 101 4.61 1.64 -12.19
C ILE A 101 3.80 2.73 -12.92
N LYS A 102 3.92 3.98 -12.48
CA LYS A 102 3.22 5.13 -13.08
C LYS A 102 3.66 5.37 -14.53
N GLN A 103 4.97 5.23 -14.82
CA GLN A 103 5.49 5.32 -16.19
C GLN A 103 4.94 4.23 -17.13
N ARG A 104 4.69 3.02 -16.60
CA ARG A 104 4.09 1.92 -17.38
C ARG A 104 2.60 2.10 -17.66
N GLY A 105 1.96 3.05 -16.99
CA GLY A 105 0.57 3.47 -17.18
C GLY A 105 -0.46 2.63 -16.42
N ILE A 106 -1.59 3.30 -16.14
CA ILE A 106 -2.71 2.73 -15.38
C ILE A 106 -3.32 1.49 -16.06
N SER A 107 -3.43 1.49 -17.40
CA SER A 107 -4.05 0.38 -18.14
C SER A 107 -3.32 -0.93 -17.90
N ARG A 108 -1.99 -0.92 -17.94
CA ARG A 108 -1.17 -2.11 -17.67
C ARG A 108 -1.29 -2.55 -16.20
N PHE A 109 -1.35 -1.59 -15.28
CA PHE A 109 -1.55 -1.89 -13.88
C PHE A 109 -2.89 -2.56 -13.61
N LEU A 110 -3.98 -2.02 -14.16
CA LEU A 110 -5.34 -2.58 -14.04
C LEU A 110 -5.41 -3.99 -14.64
N LEU A 111 -4.78 -4.21 -15.79
CA LEU A 111 -4.80 -5.52 -16.45
C LEU A 111 -4.02 -6.56 -15.63
N VAL A 112 -2.80 -6.25 -15.19
CA VAL A 112 -1.95 -7.23 -14.50
C VAL A 112 -2.36 -7.39 -13.04
N ARG A 113 -2.45 -6.30 -12.28
CA ARG A 113 -2.73 -6.38 -10.84
C ARG A 113 -4.22 -6.45 -10.53
N GLY A 114 -5.05 -5.74 -11.29
CA GLY A 114 -6.49 -5.80 -11.14
C GLY A 114 -7.04 -7.11 -11.69
N LEU A 115 -7.00 -7.28 -13.01
CA LEU A 115 -7.69 -8.37 -13.66
C LEU A 115 -7.02 -9.73 -13.38
N LEU A 116 -5.70 -9.88 -13.62
CA LEU A 116 -5.03 -11.17 -13.49
C LEU A 116 -4.81 -11.58 -12.04
N LEU A 117 -4.30 -10.69 -11.17
CA LEU A 117 -3.94 -11.08 -9.81
C LEU A 117 -5.10 -11.03 -8.81
N ALA A 118 -6.05 -10.10 -8.97
CA ALA A 118 -7.19 -10.00 -8.07
C ALA A 118 -8.48 -10.57 -8.68
N GLY A 119 -8.80 -10.16 -9.92
CA GLY A 119 -10.06 -10.52 -10.59
C GLY A 119 -10.17 -12.00 -10.92
N LEU A 120 -9.12 -12.60 -11.48
CA LEU A 120 -9.15 -13.98 -11.93
C LEU A 120 -9.35 -14.99 -10.79
N PRO A 121 -8.59 -14.93 -9.67
CA PRO A 121 -8.84 -15.81 -8.52
C PRO A 121 -10.24 -15.62 -7.93
N PHE A 122 -10.70 -14.38 -7.84
CA PHE A 122 -12.03 -14.08 -7.32
C PHE A 122 -13.14 -14.62 -8.25
N GLY A 123 -13.00 -14.43 -9.56
CA GLY A 123 -13.93 -14.97 -10.55
C GLY A 123 -14.02 -16.50 -10.51
N ILE A 124 -12.87 -17.19 -10.39
CA ILE A 124 -12.84 -18.65 -10.21
C ILE A 124 -13.58 -19.05 -8.94
N ALA A 125 -13.27 -18.41 -7.79
CA ALA A 125 -13.89 -18.73 -6.51
C ALA A 125 -15.42 -18.55 -6.56
N MET A 126 -15.90 -17.45 -7.14
CA MET A 126 -17.34 -17.17 -7.28
C MET A 126 -18.04 -18.15 -8.23
N THR A 127 -17.37 -18.53 -9.33
CA THR A 127 -17.92 -19.50 -10.28
C THR A 127 -18.03 -20.89 -9.65
N VAL A 128 -17.02 -21.32 -8.90
CA VAL A 128 -17.06 -22.59 -8.16
C VAL A 128 -18.18 -22.56 -7.10
N PHE A 129 -18.30 -21.48 -6.36
CA PHE A 129 -19.38 -21.32 -5.38
C PHE A 129 -20.78 -21.43 -6.00
N GLN A 130 -20.98 -20.79 -7.17
CA GLN A 130 -22.25 -20.87 -7.90
C GLN A 130 -22.51 -22.26 -8.47
N ALA A 131 -21.51 -22.91 -9.01
CA ALA A 131 -21.63 -24.26 -9.57
C ALA A 131 -22.07 -25.28 -8.53
N VAL A 132 -21.52 -25.18 -7.30
CA VAL A 132 -21.87 -26.08 -6.20
C VAL A 132 -23.24 -25.75 -5.59
N GLY A 133 -23.57 -24.45 -5.47
CA GLY A 133 -24.78 -24.00 -4.79
C GLY A 133 -26.05 -24.07 -5.63
N PHE A 134 -25.96 -23.80 -6.92
CA PHE A 134 -27.14 -23.57 -7.77
C PHE A 134 -27.20 -24.42 -9.06
N MET A 135 -26.17 -25.18 -9.39
CA MET A 135 -26.08 -26.01 -10.60
C MET A 135 -26.56 -25.29 -11.89
N PRO A 136 -26.10 -24.06 -12.17
CA PRO A 136 -26.54 -23.33 -13.35
C PRO A 136 -25.96 -23.93 -14.63
N GLY A 137 -26.59 -23.62 -15.77
CA GLY A 137 -26.06 -24.01 -17.08
C GLY A 137 -24.70 -23.34 -17.41
N TRP A 138 -23.93 -23.94 -18.31
CA TRP A 138 -22.58 -23.48 -18.69
C TRP A 138 -22.51 -22.03 -19.16
N SER A 139 -23.51 -21.54 -19.90
CA SER A 139 -23.56 -20.13 -20.32
C SER A 139 -23.66 -19.15 -19.17
N SER A 140 -24.43 -19.51 -18.14
CA SER A 140 -24.56 -18.71 -16.90
C SER A 140 -23.28 -18.71 -16.10
N LEU A 141 -22.58 -19.84 -15.99
CA LEU A 141 -21.30 -19.93 -15.31
C LEU A 141 -20.24 -19.06 -16.01
N LEU A 142 -20.16 -19.13 -17.34
CA LEU A 142 -19.20 -18.36 -18.12
C LEU A 142 -19.47 -16.85 -18.00
N SER A 143 -20.72 -16.42 -18.13
CA SER A 143 -21.07 -15.01 -17.99
C SER A 143 -20.80 -14.49 -16.57
N SER A 144 -21.10 -15.28 -15.56
CA SER A 144 -20.80 -14.96 -14.18
C SER A 144 -19.29 -14.84 -13.92
N PHE A 145 -18.51 -15.80 -14.43
CA PHE A 145 -17.05 -15.75 -14.33
C PHE A 145 -16.49 -14.46 -14.95
N MET A 146 -16.90 -14.15 -16.18
CA MET A 146 -16.45 -12.95 -16.87
C MET A 146 -16.83 -11.67 -16.10
N PHE A 147 -18.06 -11.61 -15.63
CA PHE A 147 -18.54 -10.47 -14.85
C PHE A 147 -17.75 -10.27 -13.55
N HIS A 148 -17.64 -11.31 -12.72
CA HIS A 148 -16.95 -11.21 -11.44
C HIS A 148 -15.46 -10.92 -11.61
N THR A 149 -14.80 -11.57 -12.57
CA THR A 149 -13.38 -11.32 -12.88
C THR A 149 -13.15 -9.87 -13.29
N THR A 150 -13.96 -9.38 -14.24
CA THR A 150 -13.77 -8.03 -14.79
C THR A 150 -14.16 -6.96 -13.78
N PHE A 151 -15.35 -7.05 -13.21
CA PHE A 151 -15.86 -6.04 -12.29
C PHE A 151 -14.99 -5.94 -11.03
N PHE A 152 -14.75 -7.06 -10.36
CA PHE A 152 -13.93 -7.07 -9.13
C PHE A 152 -12.49 -6.70 -9.45
N GLY A 153 -11.91 -7.24 -10.51
CA GLY A 153 -10.54 -6.97 -10.90
C GLY A 153 -10.29 -5.50 -11.20
N LEU A 154 -11.14 -4.88 -12.02
CA LEU A 154 -11.02 -3.46 -12.36
C LEU A 154 -11.25 -2.56 -11.13
N SER A 155 -12.27 -2.85 -10.33
CA SER A 155 -12.58 -2.07 -9.12
C SER A 155 -11.43 -2.15 -8.11
N MET A 156 -10.91 -3.33 -7.85
CA MET A 156 -9.80 -3.53 -6.92
C MET A 156 -8.50 -2.94 -7.44
N GLY A 157 -8.21 -3.13 -8.73
CA GLY A 157 -7.05 -2.52 -9.38
C GLY A 157 -7.08 -0.99 -9.33
N TYR A 158 -8.24 -0.39 -9.64
CA TYR A 158 -8.43 1.06 -9.56
C TYR A 158 -8.30 1.58 -8.12
N TYR A 159 -8.89 0.88 -7.15
CA TYR A 159 -8.77 1.23 -5.73
C TYR A 159 -7.31 1.24 -5.26
N VAL A 160 -6.54 0.21 -5.62
CA VAL A 160 -5.12 0.14 -5.26
C VAL A 160 -4.32 1.26 -5.94
N TRP A 161 -4.57 1.53 -7.23
CA TRP A 161 -3.95 2.63 -7.96
C TRP A 161 -4.22 3.98 -7.28
N TRP A 162 -5.49 4.29 -7.03
CA TRP A 162 -5.90 5.53 -6.36
C TRP A 162 -5.28 5.67 -4.97
N SER A 163 -5.24 4.58 -4.21
CA SER A 163 -4.62 4.57 -2.88
C SER A 163 -3.11 4.85 -2.94
N LEU A 164 -2.40 4.30 -3.93
CA LEU A 164 -0.99 4.58 -4.15
C LEU A 164 -0.75 6.03 -4.60
N GLU A 165 -1.58 6.53 -5.49
CA GLU A 165 -1.50 7.93 -5.93
C GLU A 165 -1.67 8.90 -4.78
N ASN A 166 -2.64 8.66 -3.90
CA ASN A 166 -2.84 9.46 -2.69
C ASN A 166 -1.69 9.32 -1.68
N ALA A 167 -1.12 8.10 -1.55
CA ALA A 167 -0.01 7.88 -0.63
C ALA A 167 1.25 8.67 -1.02
N PHE A 168 1.45 8.89 -2.33
CA PHE A 168 2.59 9.61 -2.88
C PHE A 168 2.24 11.01 -3.41
N ALA A 169 1.03 11.50 -3.13
CA ALA A 169 0.61 12.84 -3.51
C ALA A 169 1.56 13.91 -2.91
N GLY A 170 2.12 14.76 -3.76
CA GLY A 170 3.09 15.79 -3.35
C GLY A 170 4.55 15.34 -3.32
N GLN A 171 4.85 14.09 -3.64
CA GLN A 171 6.22 13.54 -3.68
C GLN A 171 6.73 13.29 -5.12
N VAL A 172 5.86 13.50 -6.12
CA VAL A 172 6.15 13.25 -7.55
C VAL A 172 6.06 14.54 -8.34
#